data_43079592b93b9fe929836865f5275e32
#
_entry.id   43079592b93b9fe929836865f5275e32
#
_cell.length_a   1.000
_cell.length_b   1.000
_cell.length_c   1.000
_cell.angle_alpha   90.00
_cell.angle_beta   90.00
_cell.angle_gamma   90.00
#
_symmetry.space_group_name_H-M   'P 1'
#
loop_
_entity.id
_entity.type
_entity.pdbx_description
1 polymer ?
#
loop_
_entity_poly.entity_id
_entity_poly.type
_entity_poly.pdbx_seq_one_letter_code
_entity_poly.pdbx_strand_id
1 'polypeptide(L)'
;METNKKVSIVIPVYKAADTITRCVESLEKNTYKNLQIILVEDCSGDQTINVCKKLANTYDNVLYVENDQNHGVSYTRNQGLDYADGNYLMFVDSDDYVEADYVEMMISAISYADDESVMPVCGYVNHDERKMGELIFSYHPMNKKI
;
A
#
# COMPACT_ATOMS: atom_id res chain seq x y z
N MET A 1 -21.93 11.38 -2.04
CA MET A 1 -20.76 10.48 -1.93
C MET A 1 -19.70 11.14 -1.08
N GLU A 2 -19.35 10.58 0.05
CA GLU A 2 -18.22 11.05 0.83
C GLU A 2 -16.91 10.62 0.14
N THR A 3 -16.49 11.41 -0.82
CA THR A 3 -15.29 11.13 -1.65
C THR A 3 -13.98 11.54 -0.98
N ASN A 4 -13.97 11.82 0.33
CA ASN A 4 -12.79 12.35 1.02
C ASN A 4 -12.38 11.53 2.26
N LYS A 5 -12.73 10.26 2.31
CA LYS A 5 -12.30 9.38 3.40
C LYS A 5 -10.80 9.13 3.28
N LYS A 6 -10.08 9.27 4.39
CA LYS A 6 -8.63 9.04 4.43
C LYS A 6 -8.32 7.54 4.28
N VAL A 7 -7.32 7.23 3.47
CA VAL A 7 -6.81 5.87 3.28
C VAL A 7 -5.42 5.77 3.87
N SER A 8 -5.23 4.88 4.83
CA SER A 8 -3.91 4.51 5.34
C SER A 8 -3.35 3.34 4.54
N ILE A 9 -2.15 3.49 4.01
CA ILE A 9 -1.45 2.48 3.23
C ILE A 9 -0.21 2.05 4.01
N VAL A 10 -0.20 0.82 4.49
CA VAL A 10 0.93 0.24 5.22
C VAL A 10 1.83 -0.50 4.26
N ILE A 11 3.10 -0.15 4.26
CA ILE A 11 4.14 -0.75 3.42
C ILE A 11 5.19 -1.36 4.35
N PRO A 12 5.21 -2.69 4.51
CA PRO A 12 6.30 -3.36 5.20
C PRO A 12 7.57 -3.30 4.34
N VAL A 13 8.66 -2.87 4.94
CA VAL A 13 9.91 -2.61 4.21
C VAL A 13 11.05 -3.42 4.82
N TYR A 14 11.69 -4.24 4.00
CA TYR A 14 12.90 -4.97 4.35
C TYR A 14 13.79 -5.14 3.13
N LYS A 15 15.02 -4.63 3.20
CA LYS A 15 16.02 -4.70 2.12
C LYS A 15 15.46 -4.27 0.74
N ALA A 16 14.81 -3.11 0.72
CA ALA A 16 14.09 -2.59 -0.44
C ALA A 16 14.63 -1.24 -0.96
N ALA A 17 15.93 -0.97 -0.77
CA ALA A 17 16.55 0.29 -1.17
C ALA A 17 16.32 0.64 -2.65
N ASP A 18 16.31 -0.37 -3.53
CA ASP A 18 16.17 -0.17 -4.98
C ASP A 18 14.71 -0.03 -5.45
N THR A 19 13.74 -0.44 -4.64
CA THR A 19 12.33 -0.53 -5.07
C THR A 19 11.40 0.43 -4.34
N ILE A 20 11.68 0.76 -3.08
CA ILE A 20 10.77 1.52 -2.22
C ILE A 20 10.44 2.91 -2.76
N THR A 21 11.39 3.59 -3.40
CA THR A 21 11.15 4.90 -4.01
C THR A 21 10.07 4.81 -5.09
N ARG A 22 10.19 3.84 -6.01
CA ARG A 22 9.19 3.62 -7.06
C ARG A 22 7.81 3.29 -6.48
N CYS A 23 7.76 2.47 -5.43
CA CYS A 23 6.53 2.13 -4.72
C CYS A 23 5.82 3.38 -4.20
N VAL A 24 6.51 4.20 -3.41
CA VAL A 24 5.95 5.43 -2.82
C VAL A 24 5.57 6.45 -3.89
N GLU A 25 6.42 6.68 -4.88
CA GLU A 25 6.12 7.62 -5.97
C GLU A 25 4.90 7.21 -6.80
N SER A 26 4.65 5.92 -6.97
CA SER A 26 3.44 5.44 -7.66
C SER A 26 2.18 5.76 -6.88
N LEU A 27 2.23 5.70 -5.56
CA LEU A 27 1.14 6.10 -4.67
C LEU A 27 0.94 7.61 -4.64
N GLU A 28 2.01 8.40 -4.64
CA GLU A 28 1.96 9.87 -4.70
C GLU A 28 1.37 10.38 -6.03
N LYS A 29 1.57 9.66 -7.12
CA LYS A 29 0.98 9.94 -8.44
C LYS A 29 -0.48 9.51 -8.54
N ASN A 30 -1.04 8.85 -7.51
CA ASN A 30 -2.41 8.38 -7.55
C ASN A 30 -3.42 9.52 -7.68
N THR A 31 -4.53 9.28 -8.35
CA THR A 31 -5.63 10.24 -8.51
C THR A 31 -6.31 10.55 -7.18
N TYR A 32 -6.41 9.56 -6.28
CA TYR A 32 -6.91 9.74 -4.92
C TYR A 32 -5.84 10.37 -4.03
N LYS A 33 -6.14 11.55 -3.42
CA LYS A 33 -5.12 12.36 -2.73
C LYS A 33 -5.13 12.28 -1.21
N ASN A 34 -6.23 11.86 -0.59
CA ASN A 34 -6.30 11.78 0.88
C ASN A 34 -5.67 10.49 1.40
N LEU A 35 -4.35 10.40 1.30
CA LEU A 35 -3.53 9.26 1.64
C LEU A 35 -2.63 9.53 2.84
N GLN A 36 -2.50 8.52 3.69
CA GLN A 36 -1.41 8.36 4.65
C GLN A 36 -0.60 7.14 4.22
N ILE A 37 0.69 7.30 4.01
CA ILE A 37 1.60 6.21 3.65
C ILE A 37 2.49 5.93 4.86
N ILE A 38 2.51 4.68 5.33
CA ILE A 38 3.25 4.27 6.53
C ILE A 38 4.32 3.27 6.10
N LEU A 39 5.57 3.70 6.10
CA LEU A 39 6.73 2.86 5.84
C LEU A 39 7.19 2.25 7.17
N VAL A 40 7.02 0.94 7.32
CA VAL A 40 7.51 0.22 8.50
C VAL A 40 8.76 -0.55 8.14
N GLU A 41 9.90 -0.07 8.54
CA GLU A 41 11.22 -0.61 8.24
C GLU A 41 11.58 -1.71 9.25
N ASP A 42 11.85 -2.92 8.77
CA ASP A 42 12.05 -4.12 9.59
C ASP A 42 13.52 -4.47 9.81
N CYS A 43 14.30 -3.45 10.20
CA CYS A 43 15.72 -3.60 10.55
C CYS A 43 16.57 -4.19 9.40
N SER A 44 16.53 -3.55 8.23
CA SER A 44 17.22 -4.02 7.02
C SER A 44 18.74 -4.04 7.14
N GLY A 45 19.32 -3.12 7.90
CA GLY A 45 20.77 -3.02 8.10
C GLY A 45 21.54 -2.54 6.86
N ASP A 46 20.86 -1.93 5.89
CA ASP A 46 21.44 -1.41 4.65
C ASP A 46 20.93 0.01 4.33
N GLN A 47 21.07 0.48 3.08
CA GLN A 47 20.64 1.80 2.66
C GLN A 47 19.12 2.02 2.67
N THR A 48 18.31 0.96 2.84
CA THR A 48 16.85 1.05 2.90
C THR A 48 16.39 2.06 3.94
N ILE A 49 17.00 2.07 5.12
CA ILE A 49 16.69 3.01 6.21
C ILE A 49 16.83 4.47 5.74
N ASN A 50 17.94 4.79 5.09
CA ASN A 50 18.20 6.15 4.61
C ASN A 50 17.23 6.57 3.50
N VAL A 51 16.89 5.65 2.60
CA VAL A 51 15.91 5.90 1.52
C VAL A 51 14.54 6.16 2.11
N CYS A 52 14.08 5.36 3.07
CA CYS A 52 12.78 5.55 3.74
C CYS A 52 12.72 6.88 4.51
N LYS A 53 13.76 7.24 5.25
CA LYS A 53 13.84 8.54 5.95
C LYS A 53 13.79 9.71 4.97
N LYS A 54 14.47 9.60 3.83
CA LYS A 54 14.42 10.62 2.78
C LYS A 54 13.01 10.79 2.22
N LEU A 55 12.29 9.69 1.96
CA LEU A 55 10.91 9.71 1.47
C LEU A 55 9.98 10.38 2.47
N ALA A 56 10.07 10.04 3.77
CA ALA A 56 9.30 10.67 4.82
C ALA A 56 9.60 12.17 4.99
N ASN A 57 10.81 12.62 4.70
CA ASN A 57 11.17 14.05 4.70
C ASN A 57 10.71 14.78 3.42
N THR A 58 10.47 14.04 2.33
CA THR A 58 10.06 14.61 1.04
C THR A 58 8.54 14.79 0.94
N TYR A 59 7.78 13.86 1.50
CA TYR A 59 6.31 13.83 1.41
C TYR A 59 5.69 13.94 2.80
N ASP A 60 4.87 14.95 3.02
CA ASP A 60 4.26 15.25 4.32
C ASP A 60 3.27 14.16 4.80
N ASN A 61 2.73 13.37 3.88
CA ASN A 61 1.81 12.27 4.16
C ASN A 61 2.50 10.90 4.33
N VAL A 62 3.84 10.87 4.26
CA VAL A 62 4.63 9.66 4.47
C VAL A 62 5.21 9.63 5.88
N LEU A 63 4.83 8.61 6.65
CA LEU A 63 5.33 8.35 7.99
C LEU A 63 6.38 7.22 7.94
N TYR A 64 7.51 7.43 8.59
CA TYR A 64 8.53 6.42 8.80
C TYR A 64 8.45 5.84 10.20
N VAL A 65 8.41 4.52 10.30
CA VAL A 65 8.45 3.73 11.53
C VAL A 65 9.55 2.69 11.41
N GLU A 66 10.33 2.49 12.46
CA GLU A 66 11.45 1.55 12.49
C GLU A 66 11.22 0.50 13.57
N ASN A 67 11.33 -0.78 13.21
CA ASN A 67 11.35 -1.87 14.18
C ASN A 67 12.74 -1.94 14.87
N ASP A 68 12.75 -2.38 16.12
CA ASP A 68 13.99 -2.53 16.92
C ASP A 68 14.89 -3.69 16.42
N GLN A 69 14.29 -4.67 15.76
CA GLN A 69 14.96 -5.81 15.12
C GLN A 69 14.11 -6.35 13.99
N ASN A 70 14.64 -7.29 13.21
CA ASN A 70 13.85 -7.97 12.19
C ASN A 70 12.83 -8.90 12.85
N HIS A 71 11.54 -8.61 12.66
CA HIS A 71 10.42 -9.37 13.18
C HIS A 71 9.63 -10.13 12.10
N GLY A 72 9.90 -9.87 10.84
CA GLY A 72 9.17 -10.44 9.71
C GLY A 72 7.93 -9.64 9.31
N VAL A 73 7.39 -9.98 8.14
CA VAL A 73 6.37 -9.18 7.44
C VAL A 73 5.05 -9.05 8.22
N SER A 74 4.60 -10.10 8.89
CA SER A 74 3.33 -10.07 9.63
C SER A 74 3.38 -9.11 10.83
N TYR A 75 4.44 -9.17 11.62
CA TYR A 75 4.68 -8.24 12.71
C TYR A 75 4.78 -6.80 12.19
N THR A 76 5.54 -6.61 11.13
CA THR A 76 5.77 -5.30 10.50
C THR A 76 4.48 -4.67 9.98
N ARG A 77 3.59 -5.47 9.37
CA ARG A 77 2.24 -5.01 9.00
C ARG A 77 1.41 -4.61 10.23
N ASN A 78 1.44 -5.40 11.30
CA ASN A 78 0.73 -5.08 12.54
C ASN A 78 1.26 -3.80 13.20
N GLN A 79 2.57 -3.57 13.17
CA GLN A 79 3.13 -2.30 13.65
C GLN A 79 2.56 -1.10 12.84
N GLY A 80 2.43 -1.25 11.54
CA GLY A 80 1.82 -0.21 10.70
C GLY A 80 0.37 0.10 11.07
N LEU A 81 -0.40 -0.90 11.53
CA LEU A 81 -1.78 -0.70 11.98
C LEU A 81 -1.88 0.26 13.16
N ASP A 82 -0.93 0.24 14.09
CA ASP A 82 -0.93 1.09 15.28
C ASP A 82 -0.79 2.59 14.93
N TYR A 83 -0.27 2.89 13.74
CA TYR A 83 -0.08 4.26 13.23
C TYR A 83 -1.13 4.68 12.20
N ALA A 84 -1.97 3.75 11.74
CA ALA A 84 -2.99 4.04 10.74
C ALA A 84 -4.14 4.85 11.35
N ASP A 85 -4.43 6.01 10.77
CA ASP A 85 -5.51 6.91 11.20
C ASP A 85 -6.60 7.11 10.14
N GLY A 86 -6.51 6.40 9.01
CA GLY A 86 -7.46 6.45 7.91
C GLY A 86 -8.76 5.71 8.18
N ASN A 87 -9.78 6.07 7.43
CA ASN A 87 -11.08 5.38 7.41
C ASN A 87 -10.98 3.99 6.73
N TYR A 88 -10.03 3.86 5.80
CA TYR A 88 -9.72 2.63 5.10
C TYR A 88 -8.25 2.28 5.27
N LEU A 89 -7.97 0.99 5.23
CA LEU A 89 -6.63 0.43 5.33
C LEU A 89 -6.31 -0.37 4.08
N MET A 90 -5.11 -0.16 3.55
CA MET A 90 -4.55 -0.92 2.44
C MET A 90 -3.14 -1.38 2.78
N PHE A 91 -2.71 -2.47 2.16
CA PHE A 91 -1.33 -2.95 2.19
C PHE A 91 -0.76 -2.95 0.78
N VAL A 92 0.47 -2.49 0.64
CA VAL A 92 1.26 -2.56 -0.60
C VAL A 92 2.64 -3.08 -0.24
N ASP A 93 3.17 -4.01 -1.00
CA ASP A 93 4.51 -4.53 -0.76
C ASP A 93 5.57 -3.57 -1.33
N SER A 94 6.72 -3.48 -0.68
CA SER A 94 7.76 -2.48 -0.95
C SER A 94 8.46 -2.63 -2.31
N ASP A 95 8.32 -3.78 -2.95
CA ASP A 95 8.83 -4.09 -4.29
C ASP A 95 7.77 -3.94 -5.41
N ASP A 96 6.52 -3.68 -5.02
CA ASP A 96 5.44 -3.41 -5.94
C ASP A 96 5.30 -1.91 -6.26
N TYR A 97 4.53 -1.59 -7.30
CA TYR A 97 4.03 -0.25 -7.62
C TYR A 97 2.64 -0.34 -8.21
N VAL A 98 1.90 0.75 -8.14
CA VAL A 98 0.47 0.77 -8.47
C VAL A 98 0.18 1.69 -9.66
N GLU A 99 -0.94 1.41 -10.35
CA GLU A 99 -1.46 2.31 -11.38
C GLU A 99 -2.02 3.60 -10.76
N ALA A 100 -2.08 4.66 -11.56
CA ALA A 100 -2.44 6.00 -11.08
C ALA A 100 -3.86 6.09 -10.50
N ASP A 101 -4.77 5.23 -10.86
CA ASP A 101 -6.15 5.16 -10.38
C ASP A 101 -6.41 4.05 -9.36
N TYR A 102 -5.37 3.35 -8.92
CA TYR A 102 -5.47 2.16 -8.07
C TYR A 102 -6.32 2.40 -6.81
N VAL A 103 -5.99 3.41 -6.01
CA VAL A 103 -6.72 3.68 -4.76
C VAL A 103 -8.14 4.14 -5.05
N GLU A 104 -8.34 5.00 -6.04
CA GLU A 104 -9.65 5.49 -6.45
C GLU A 104 -10.58 4.33 -6.88
N MET A 105 -10.07 3.39 -7.66
CA MET A 105 -10.81 2.21 -8.09
C MET A 105 -11.19 1.30 -6.91
N MET A 106 -10.28 1.11 -5.95
CA MET A 106 -10.55 0.32 -4.75
C MET A 106 -11.63 0.97 -3.87
N ILE A 107 -11.57 2.28 -3.65
CA ILE A 107 -12.57 3.02 -2.88
C ILE A 107 -13.94 3.03 -3.60
N SER A 108 -13.94 3.19 -4.93
CA SER A 108 -15.15 3.13 -5.73
C SER A 108 -15.83 1.76 -5.63
N ALA A 109 -15.07 0.67 -5.63
CA ALA A 109 -15.60 -0.67 -5.48
C ALA A 109 -16.31 -0.90 -4.14
N ILE A 110 -15.79 -0.33 -3.04
CA ILE A 110 -16.45 -0.36 -1.72
C ILE A 110 -17.79 0.41 -1.79
N SER A 111 -17.79 1.58 -2.40
CA SER A 111 -18.98 2.43 -2.52
C SER A 111 -20.10 1.78 -3.34
N TYR A 112 -19.74 1.01 -4.38
CA TYR A 112 -20.71 0.28 -5.21
C TYR A 112 -21.36 -0.91 -4.49
N ALA A 113 -20.66 -1.49 -3.53
CA ALA A 113 -21.14 -2.68 -2.84
C ALA A 113 -22.26 -2.40 -1.83
N ASP A 114 -22.45 -1.13 -1.43
CA ASP A 114 -23.41 -0.71 -0.40
C ASP A 114 -23.34 -1.56 0.90
N ASP A 115 -22.17 -2.10 1.17
CA ASP A 115 -21.88 -2.97 2.32
C ASP A 115 -20.47 -2.67 2.85
N GLU A 116 -20.37 -2.13 4.05
CA GLU A 116 -19.09 -1.77 4.70
C GLU A 116 -18.20 -2.99 5.01
N SER A 117 -18.73 -4.21 4.89
CA SER A 117 -17.98 -5.46 5.12
C SER A 117 -17.26 -5.99 3.87
N VAL A 118 -17.26 -5.24 2.77
CA VAL A 118 -16.63 -5.65 1.50
C VAL A 118 -15.14 -5.32 1.50
N MET A 119 -14.34 -6.29 1.13
CA MET A 119 -12.93 -6.10 0.83
C MET A 119 -12.73 -6.16 -0.70
N PRO A 120 -12.42 -5.04 -1.37
CA PRO A 120 -12.13 -5.06 -2.79
C PRO A 120 -10.80 -5.77 -3.06
N VAL A 121 -10.73 -6.50 -4.15
CA VAL A 121 -9.52 -7.19 -4.60
C VAL A 121 -9.27 -6.81 -6.06
N CYS A 122 -8.06 -6.41 -6.38
CA CYS A 122 -7.62 -6.14 -7.74
C CYS A 122 -6.74 -7.27 -8.29
N GLY A 123 -6.58 -7.27 -9.60
CA GLY A 123 -5.57 -8.07 -10.27
C GLY A 123 -4.17 -7.47 -10.14
N TYR A 124 -3.18 -8.21 -10.59
CA TYR A 124 -1.81 -7.73 -10.70
C TYR A 124 -1.21 -8.05 -12.07
N VAL A 125 -0.26 -7.25 -12.50
CA VAL A 125 0.55 -7.50 -13.68
C VAL A 125 1.96 -7.90 -13.23
N ASN A 126 2.42 -9.06 -13.65
CA ASN A 126 3.80 -9.46 -13.39
C ASN A 126 4.70 -8.88 -14.49
N HIS A 127 5.54 -7.91 -14.12
CA HIS A 127 6.56 -7.34 -15.00
C HIS A 127 7.84 -8.21 -14.96
N ASP A 128 7.73 -9.47 -15.35
CA ASP A 128 8.92 -10.21 -15.75
C ASP A 128 9.34 -9.69 -17.15
N GLU A 129 10.61 -9.35 -17.32
CA GLU A 129 11.18 -8.78 -18.55
C GLU A 129 10.93 -9.64 -19.82
N ARG A 130 10.29 -10.80 -19.68
CA ARG A 130 10.04 -11.76 -20.75
C ARG A 130 8.57 -11.99 -21.13
N LYS A 131 7.60 -11.43 -20.39
CA LYS A 131 6.15 -11.60 -20.71
C LYS A 131 5.34 -10.40 -20.25
N MET A 132 4.86 -9.59 -21.16
CA MET A 132 3.73 -8.71 -20.89
C MET A 132 2.48 -9.59 -20.73
N GLY A 133 1.99 -9.73 -19.49
CA GLY A 133 0.72 -10.40 -19.21
C GLY A 133 -0.46 -9.44 -19.37
N GLU A 134 -1.57 -9.96 -19.88
CA GLU A 134 -2.84 -9.23 -19.93
C GLU A 134 -3.36 -8.93 -18.52
N LEU A 135 -3.85 -7.69 -18.32
CA LEU A 135 -4.59 -7.29 -17.12
C LEU A 135 -5.91 -8.08 -17.08
N ILE A 136 -6.04 -9.00 -16.15
CA ILE A 136 -7.32 -9.67 -15.90
C ILE A 136 -7.95 -9.03 -14.67
N PHE A 137 -8.91 -8.15 -14.89
CA PHE A 137 -9.82 -7.71 -13.84
C PHE A 137 -10.90 -8.77 -13.66
N SER A 138 -10.86 -9.50 -12.57
CA SER A 138 -11.98 -10.35 -12.18
C SER A 138 -12.53 -9.86 -10.83
N TYR A 139 -13.71 -9.25 -10.87
CA TYR A 139 -14.51 -9.04 -9.69
C TYR A 139 -15.19 -10.37 -9.32
N HIS A 140 -14.81 -10.94 -8.22
CA HIS A 140 -15.50 -12.07 -7.63
C HIS A 140 -16.11 -11.64 -6.30
N PRO A 141 -17.43 -11.42 -6.21
CA PRO A 141 -18.05 -11.23 -4.91
C PRO A 141 -17.83 -12.51 -4.11
N MET A 142 -17.20 -12.37 -2.95
CA MET A 142 -17.14 -13.48 -2.01
C MET A 142 -18.54 -13.77 -1.48
N ASN A 143 -19.19 -14.82 -1.99
CA ASN A 143 -20.43 -15.32 -1.43
C ASN A 143 -20.15 -15.76 0.01
N LYS A 144 -20.71 -15.04 0.97
CA LYS A 144 -20.86 -15.53 2.34
C LYS A 144 -21.67 -16.83 2.30
N LYS A 145 -21.02 -17.98 2.45
CA LYS A 145 -21.60 -19.15 3.08
C LYS A 145 -20.72 -19.53 4.24
N ILE A 146 -21.14 -19.13 5.40
CA ILE A 146 -20.79 -19.79 6.65
C ILE A 146 -21.81 -20.89 6.88
#